data_6ea84ca06decfe583f15ec28204267d1
#
_entry.id   6ea84ca06decfe583f15ec28204267d1
#
_cell.length_a   1.000
_cell.length_b   1.000
_cell.length_c   1.000
_cell.angle_alpha   90.00
_cell.angle_beta   90.00
_cell.angle_gamma   90.00
#
_symmetry.space_group_name_H-M   'P 1'
#
loop_
_entity.id
_entity.type
_entity.pdbx_description
1 polymer ?
#
loop_
_entity_poly.entity_id
_entity_poly.type
_entity_poly.pdbx_seq_one_letter_code
_entity_poly.pdbx_strand_id
1 'polypeptide(L)'
;PTRRSSDLLQCAHAITCYKRYTANQRVAFIEDSLFVDKPSDYLTEYGFQDKDRIIAINGLPYKQWIEQNEKYTEASTVPHRRLRTAYDAFRSYADTLRNYTLLRGGDTLTVTLPLKQRDYFPDNEEQTVESRILQDSIGYLTIKTMMNPVMEDFKAVYPKVKDLPYLIIDVRRNGGGNSMNGVNICKYFIREAQPHCVSKSYIMQPEADAYKGKIYLLTDTYTLSAAESFTLDMKESGNVTLIGEATGGDTGNGPRPFCTKQRTYFRIPTRQPDVSSKGFPMEGIGIPPHHQVSQTVADF
;
A
#
# COMPACT_ATOMS: atom_id res chain seq x y z
N PRO A 1 17.77 5.53 25.15
CA PRO A 1 18.07 5.63 23.74
C PRO A 1 16.95 4.90 23.02
N THR A 2 15.94 5.64 22.63
CA THR A 2 14.88 5.17 21.76
C THR A 2 15.54 4.65 20.49
N ARG A 3 15.41 3.37 20.22
CA ARG A 3 15.68 2.83 18.90
C ARG A 3 14.83 3.65 17.93
N ARG A 4 15.46 4.59 17.26
CA ARG A 4 14.90 5.18 16.05
C ARG A 4 14.69 3.99 15.12
N SER A 5 13.52 3.92 14.59
CA SER A 5 13.10 2.84 13.75
C SER A 5 14.19 2.50 12.72
N SER A 6 14.44 1.23 12.52
CA SER A 6 15.30 0.65 11.48
C SER A 6 14.96 1.14 10.07
N ASP A 7 13.95 1.87 9.95
CA ASP A 7 13.16 2.40 8.87
C ASP A 7 13.89 3.46 8.07
N LEU A 8 14.90 4.03 8.66
CA LEU A 8 15.71 5.04 8.03
C LEU A 8 16.75 4.46 7.06
N LEU A 9 17.02 3.18 7.14
CA LEU A 9 17.96 2.48 6.25
C LEU A 9 17.18 1.66 5.22
N GLN A 10 16.69 2.33 4.20
CA GLN A 10 16.49 1.64 2.93
C GLN A 10 17.87 1.37 2.35
N CYS A 11 18.43 0.20 2.61
CA CYS A 11 19.53 -0.30 1.81
C CYS A 11 19.00 -0.44 0.38
N ALA A 12 19.20 0.59 -0.43
CA ALA A 12 19.15 0.41 -1.85
C ALA A 12 20.24 -0.61 -2.17
N HIS A 13 19.85 -1.86 -2.37
CA HIS A 13 20.71 -2.83 -3.00
C HIS A 13 21.34 -2.14 -4.21
N ALA A 14 22.65 -2.27 -4.34
CA ALA A 14 23.40 -1.64 -5.40
C ALA A 14 22.60 -1.77 -6.71
N ILE A 15 22.15 -0.66 -7.24
CA ILE A 15 21.28 -0.56 -8.42
C ILE A 15 21.83 -1.32 -9.65
N THR A 16 23.04 -1.82 -9.58
CA THR A 16 23.78 -2.36 -10.72
C THR A 16 23.97 -3.88 -10.73
N CYS A 17 23.65 -4.64 -9.70
CA CYS A 17 24.08 -6.06 -9.65
C CYS A 17 23.00 -7.10 -9.29
N TYR A 18 21.86 -6.74 -8.78
CA TYR A 18 20.86 -7.75 -8.41
C TYR A 18 19.69 -7.75 -9.37
N LYS A 19 19.64 -8.79 -10.20
CA LYS A 19 18.46 -9.08 -11.01
C LYS A 19 17.32 -9.43 -10.06
N ARG A 20 16.22 -8.72 -10.16
CA ARG A 20 14.99 -9.03 -9.42
C ARG A 20 14.14 -9.96 -10.26
N TYR A 21 13.88 -11.13 -9.72
CA TYR A 21 12.99 -12.10 -10.32
C TYR A 21 11.61 -12.01 -9.66
N THR A 22 10.55 -12.16 -10.44
CA THR A 22 9.17 -12.04 -9.96
C THR A 22 8.25 -12.89 -10.82
N ALA A 23 7.09 -13.24 -10.27
CA ALA A 23 5.95 -13.71 -11.06
C ALA A 23 4.93 -12.60 -11.34
N ASN A 24 5.23 -11.35 -10.97
CA ASN A 24 4.35 -10.18 -11.08
C ASN A 24 2.95 -10.42 -10.50
N GLN A 25 2.89 -11.14 -9.40
CA GLN A 25 1.67 -11.54 -8.72
C GLN A 25 1.58 -10.92 -7.34
N ARG A 26 0.37 -10.54 -6.96
CA ARG A 26 0.04 -10.13 -5.60
C ARG A 26 -0.48 -11.32 -4.80
N VAL A 27 -0.33 -11.24 -3.49
CA VAL A 27 -0.93 -12.16 -2.52
C VAL A 27 -1.94 -11.41 -1.67
N ALA A 28 -2.93 -12.12 -1.14
CA ALA A 28 -3.72 -11.66 -0.02
C ALA A 28 -3.12 -12.26 1.26
N PHE A 29 -2.88 -11.39 2.26
CA PHE A 29 -2.41 -11.79 3.57
C PHE A 29 -3.50 -11.46 4.59
N ILE A 30 -4.27 -12.47 4.98
CA ILE A 30 -5.52 -12.33 5.74
C ILE A 30 -5.48 -13.34 6.89
N GLU A 31 -5.79 -12.88 8.11
CA GLU A 31 -5.78 -13.70 9.32
C GLU A 31 -4.50 -14.55 9.44
N ASP A 32 -3.35 -13.91 9.20
CA ASP A 32 -2.04 -14.57 9.23
C ASP A 32 -1.95 -15.79 8.29
N SER A 33 -2.68 -15.74 7.17
CA SER A 33 -2.67 -16.74 6.10
C SER A 33 -2.39 -16.09 4.76
N LEU A 34 -1.71 -16.83 3.89
CA LEU A 34 -1.23 -16.35 2.61
C LEU A 34 -2.03 -17.00 1.48
N PHE A 35 -2.67 -16.19 0.65
CA PHE A 35 -3.51 -16.66 -0.45
C PHE A 35 -3.06 -16.08 -1.79
N VAL A 36 -3.29 -16.81 -2.84
CA VAL A 36 -3.24 -16.31 -4.22
C VAL A 36 -4.47 -15.42 -4.45
N ASP A 37 -4.25 -14.18 -4.86
CA ASP A 37 -5.32 -13.21 -5.10
C ASP A 37 -5.38 -12.91 -6.60
N LYS A 38 -6.43 -13.40 -7.26
CA LYS A 38 -6.69 -13.22 -8.70
C LYS A 38 -5.43 -13.52 -9.53
N PRO A 39 -5.08 -14.79 -9.72
CA PRO A 39 -3.85 -15.16 -10.40
C PRO A 39 -3.82 -14.60 -11.81
N SER A 40 -2.66 -14.09 -12.21
CA SER A 40 -2.39 -13.70 -13.59
C SER A 40 -2.43 -14.92 -14.51
N ASP A 41 -2.58 -14.69 -15.81
CA ASP A 41 -2.50 -15.77 -16.81
C ASP A 41 -1.22 -16.58 -16.64
N TYR A 42 -0.10 -15.90 -16.36
CA TYR A 42 1.18 -16.56 -16.10
C TYR A 42 1.11 -17.57 -14.94
N LEU A 43 0.47 -17.22 -13.82
CA LEU A 43 0.31 -18.14 -12.70
C LEU A 43 -0.64 -19.28 -13.03
N THR A 44 -1.73 -18.96 -13.75
CA THR A 44 -2.75 -19.93 -14.17
C THR A 44 -2.15 -21.03 -15.06
N GLU A 45 -1.22 -20.69 -15.95
CA GLU A 45 -0.47 -21.65 -16.77
C GLU A 45 0.32 -22.67 -15.94
N TYR A 46 0.77 -22.28 -14.73
CA TYR A 46 1.46 -23.17 -13.78
C TYR A 46 0.51 -23.84 -12.78
N GLY A 47 -0.81 -23.70 -12.97
CA GLY A 47 -1.82 -24.41 -12.19
C GLY A 47 -2.25 -23.73 -10.89
N PHE A 48 -1.88 -22.45 -10.67
CA PHE A 48 -2.45 -21.67 -9.57
C PHE A 48 -3.89 -21.29 -9.86
N GLN A 49 -4.69 -21.22 -8.80
CA GLN A 49 -6.08 -20.76 -8.85
C GLN A 49 -6.30 -19.66 -7.81
N ASP A 50 -7.36 -18.88 -8.04
CA ASP A 50 -7.77 -17.88 -7.06
C ASP A 50 -8.10 -18.55 -5.73
N LYS A 51 -7.67 -17.89 -4.63
CA LYS A 51 -7.83 -18.36 -3.25
C LYS A 51 -7.04 -19.62 -2.87
N ASP A 52 -6.14 -20.10 -3.70
CA ASP A 52 -5.17 -21.11 -3.26
C ASP A 52 -4.44 -20.59 -2.01
N ARG A 53 -4.47 -21.35 -0.93
CA ARG A 53 -3.73 -21.02 0.27
C ARG A 53 -2.30 -21.54 0.16
N ILE A 54 -1.32 -20.64 0.23
CA ILE A 54 0.10 -21.01 0.23
C ILE A 54 0.48 -21.48 1.65
N ILE A 55 0.78 -22.76 1.82
CA ILE A 55 1.12 -23.34 3.10
C ILE A 55 2.62 -23.55 3.29
N ALA A 56 3.39 -23.66 2.19
CA ALA A 56 4.85 -23.68 2.24
C ALA A 56 5.48 -23.04 0.99
N ILE A 57 6.69 -22.51 1.15
CA ILE A 57 7.53 -21.94 0.10
C ILE A 57 8.92 -22.57 0.19
N ASN A 58 9.39 -23.19 -0.90
CA ASN A 58 10.66 -23.96 -0.94
C ASN A 58 10.76 -25.00 0.18
N GLY A 59 9.65 -25.68 0.49
CA GLY A 59 9.58 -26.70 1.54
C GLY A 59 9.50 -26.16 2.96
N LEU A 60 9.62 -24.85 3.16
CA LEU A 60 9.51 -24.21 4.47
C LEU A 60 8.06 -23.75 4.71
N PRO A 61 7.41 -24.12 5.84
CA PRO A 61 6.09 -23.58 6.18
C PRO A 61 6.05 -22.06 6.07
N TYR A 62 5.00 -21.49 5.47
CA TYR A 62 4.99 -20.05 5.10
C TYR A 62 5.23 -19.12 6.30
N LYS A 63 4.77 -19.48 7.50
CA LYS A 63 5.03 -18.69 8.72
C LYS A 63 6.52 -18.61 9.04
N GLN A 64 7.21 -19.74 8.98
CA GLN A 64 8.66 -19.79 9.18
C GLN A 64 9.40 -19.07 8.04
N TRP A 65 8.88 -19.18 6.81
CA TRP A 65 9.44 -18.44 5.68
C TRP A 65 9.33 -16.93 5.90
N ILE A 66 8.19 -16.41 6.37
CA ILE A 66 8.03 -14.98 6.73
C ILE A 66 9.03 -14.62 7.84
N GLU A 67 9.07 -15.33 8.94
CA GLU A 67 9.99 -15.06 10.07
C GLU A 67 11.47 -15.02 9.65
N GLN A 68 11.88 -15.90 8.74
CA GLN A 68 13.25 -15.91 8.23
C GLN A 68 13.56 -14.74 7.28
N ASN A 69 12.56 -14.22 6.57
CA ASN A 69 12.73 -13.20 5.55
C ASN A 69 12.40 -11.78 6.04
N GLU A 70 11.56 -11.60 7.06
CA GLU A 70 11.16 -10.28 7.55
C GLU A 70 12.34 -9.41 8.05
N LYS A 71 13.43 -10.02 8.46
CA LYS A 71 14.67 -9.32 8.84
C LYS A 71 15.33 -8.55 7.67
N TYR A 72 14.99 -8.92 6.43
CA TYR A 72 15.47 -8.26 5.21
C TYR A 72 14.43 -7.29 4.64
N THR A 73 13.27 -7.18 5.26
CA THR A 73 12.16 -6.33 4.82
C THR A 73 12.15 -5.05 5.63
N GLU A 74 12.21 -3.94 4.94
CA GLU A 74 12.14 -2.61 5.54
C GLU A 74 10.68 -2.24 5.77
N ALA A 75 10.34 -1.80 6.97
CA ALA A 75 9.04 -1.22 7.30
C ALA A 75 9.09 -0.58 8.69
N SER A 76 8.29 0.45 8.90
CA SER A 76 8.24 1.21 10.14
C SER A 76 7.45 0.52 11.24
N THR A 77 6.51 -0.35 10.87
CA THR A 77 5.70 -1.12 11.83
C THR A 77 5.82 -2.63 11.59
N VAL A 78 5.61 -3.43 12.63
CA VAL A 78 5.65 -4.89 12.51
C VAL A 78 4.57 -5.43 11.57
N PRO A 79 3.29 -4.98 11.66
CA PRO A 79 2.26 -5.43 10.72
C PRO A 79 2.63 -5.14 9.26
N HIS A 80 3.12 -3.95 8.97
CA HIS A 80 3.55 -3.58 7.62
C HIS A 80 4.74 -4.43 7.15
N ARG A 81 5.72 -4.70 8.03
CA ARG A 81 6.87 -5.57 7.70
C ARG A 81 6.42 -6.96 7.29
N ARG A 82 5.55 -7.59 8.08
CA ARG A 82 5.02 -8.92 7.78
C ARG A 82 4.26 -8.96 6.46
N LEU A 83 3.39 -7.97 6.21
CA LEU A 83 2.66 -7.84 4.96
C LEU A 83 3.60 -7.67 3.75
N ARG A 84 4.61 -6.81 3.85
CA ARG A 84 5.61 -6.63 2.78
C ARG A 84 6.40 -7.91 2.53
N THR A 85 6.79 -8.61 3.60
CA THR A 85 7.47 -9.91 3.47
C THR A 85 6.57 -10.91 2.76
N ALA A 86 5.28 -10.97 3.11
CA ALA A 86 4.31 -11.82 2.43
C ALA A 86 4.22 -11.51 0.91
N TYR A 87 4.28 -10.24 0.53
CA TYR A 87 4.28 -9.84 -0.88
C TYR A 87 5.52 -10.28 -1.66
N ASP A 88 6.62 -10.60 -0.96
CA ASP A 88 7.81 -11.17 -1.58
C ASP A 88 7.70 -12.70 -1.81
N ALA A 89 6.56 -13.31 -1.46
CA ALA A 89 6.31 -14.73 -1.78
C ALA A 89 6.51 -15.03 -3.28
N PHE A 90 6.17 -14.08 -4.16
CA PHE A 90 6.35 -14.20 -5.61
C PHE A 90 7.53 -13.39 -6.15
N ARG A 91 8.52 -13.07 -5.31
CA ARG A 91 9.71 -12.29 -5.68
C ARG A 91 10.97 -12.90 -5.09
N SER A 92 12.09 -12.79 -5.81
CA SER A 92 13.41 -13.18 -5.33
C SER A 92 14.51 -12.33 -5.95
N TYR A 93 15.61 -12.17 -5.24
CA TYR A 93 16.84 -11.57 -5.76
C TYR A 93 17.89 -12.61 -6.12
N ALA A 94 17.66 -13.88 -5.84
CA ALA A 94 18.60 -14.96 -6.07
C ALA A 94 17.97 -16.11 -6.88
N ASP A 95 16.75 -16.54 -6.48
CA ASP A 95 16.13 -17.72 -7.05
C ASP A 95 15.39 -17.35 -8.36
N THR A 96 15.58 -18.19 -9.36
CA THR A 96 14.82 -18.17 -10.63
C THR A 96 13.70 -19.21 -10.66
N LEU A 97 13.67 -20.09 -9.68
CA LEU A 97 12.63 -21.10 -9.48
C LEU A 97 12.18 -21.08 -8.02
N ARG A 98 10.89 -21.24 -7.78
CA ARG A 98 10.33 -21.33 -6.46
C ARG A 98 9.27 -22.43 -6.38
N ASN A 99 9.34 -23.24 -5.35
CA ASN A 99 8.37 -24.30 -5.09
C ASN A 99 7.33 -23.81 -4.09
N TYR A 100 6.06 -24.03 -4.39
CA TYR A 100 4.95 -23.72 -3.51
C TYR A 100 4.21 -24.99 -3.15
N THR A 101 3.84 -25.12 -1.89
CA THR A 101 2.84 -26.07 -1.45
C THR A 101 1.55 -25.31 -1.21
N LEU A 102 0.50 -25.68 -1.94
CA LEU A 102 -0.80 -25.05 -1.92
C LEU A 102 -1.82 -25.95 -1.24
N LEU A 103 -2.78 -25.39 -0.54
CA LEU A 103 -3.99 -26.06 -0.06
C LEU A 103 -5.17 -25.53 -0.87
N ARG A 104 -5.88 -26.43 -1.55
CA ARG A 104 -7.06 -26.17 -2.39
C ARG A 104 -8.15 -27.19 -2.08
N GLY A 105 -9.30 -26.73 -1.58
CA GLY A 105 -10.46 -27.61 -1.33
C GLY A 105 -10.18 -28.80 -0.40
N GLY A 106 -9.15 -28.75 0.46
CA GLY A 106 -8.69 -29.82 1.32
C GLY A 106 -7.48 -30.62 0.79
N ASP A 107 -7.20 -30.52 -0.50
CA ASP A 107 -6.08 -31.21 -1.15
C ASP A 107 -4.80 -30.39 -1.10
N THR A 108 -3.68 -31.06 -0.98
CA THR A 108 -2.34 -30.46 -0.99
C THR A 108 -1.70 -30.64 -2.38
N LEU A 109 -1.28 -29.54 -3.00
CA LEU A 109 -0.66 -29.50 -4.31
C LEU A 109 0.75 -28.91 -4.22
N THR A 110 1.68 -29.41 -5.04
CA THR A 110 3.01 -28.78 -5.18
C THR A 110 3.15 -28.19 -6.58
N VAL A 111 3.53 -26.93 -6.64
CA VAL A 111 3.73 -26.18 -7.89
C VAL A 111 5.13 -25.60 -7.90
N THR A 112 5.86 -25.82 -9.01
CA THR A 112 7.15 -25.17 -9.27
C THR A 112 6.92 -24.02 -10.26
N LEU A 113 7.26 -22.81 -9.84
CA LEU A 113 7.06 -21.60 -10.62
C LEU A 113 8.41 -20.97 -10.99
N PRO A 114 8.72 -20.78 -12.28
CA PRO A 114 9.83 -19.94 -12.71
C PRO A 114 9.55 -18.46 -12.38
N LEU A 115 10.48 -17.81 -11.72
CA LEU A 115 10.44 -16.36 -11.56
C LEU A 115 11.18 -15.70 -12.72
N LYS A 116 10.60 -14.68 -13.32
CA LYS A 116 11.13 -13.96 -14.47
C LYS A 116 11.70 -12.61 -14.06
N GLN A 117 12.57 -12.02 -14.85
CA GLN A 117 12.94 -10.62 -14.67
C GLN A 117 11.70 -9.73 -14.85
N ARG A 118 11.68 -8.56 -14.21
CA ARG A 118 10.48 -7.69 -14.20
C ARG A 118 10.07 -7.27 -15.61
N ASP A 119 11.03 -7.04 -16.50
CA ASP A 119 10.83 -6.66 -17.89
C ASP A 119 10.20 -7.74 -18.77
N TYR A 120 10.09 -8.97 -18.28
CA TYR A 120 9.33 -10.04 -18.93
C TYR A 120 7.82 -9.75 -18.95
N PHE A 121 7.33 -9.02 -17.93
CA PHE A 121 5.90 -8.72 -17.82
C PHE A 121 5.63 -7.32 -18.38
N PRO A 122 4.57 -7.15 -19.18
CA PRO A 122 4.17 -5.83 -19.67
C PRO A 122 3.86 -4.89 -18.49
N ASP A 123 4.03 -3.60 -18.72
CA ASP A 123 3.52 -2.60 -17.80
C ASP A 123 1.98 -2.57 -17.94
N ASN A 124 1.30 -2.67 -16.80
CA ASN A 124 -0.16 -2.55 -16.79
C ASN A 124 -0.52 -1.07 -16.83
N GLU A 125 -1.18 -0.64 -17.88
CA GLU A 125 -1.83 0.67 -17.97
C GLU A 125 -3.18 0.64 -17.23
N GLU A 126 -3.15 0.35 -15.93
CA GLU A 126 -4.35 0.42 -15.11
C GLU A 126 -4.67 1.87 -14.76
N GLN A 127 -5.94 2.24 -14.85
CA GLN A 127 -6.41 3.51 -14.30
C GLN A 127 -6.03 3.62 -12.82
N THR A 128 -5.49 4.76 -12.45
CA THR A 128 -5.05 5.02 -11.06
C THR A 128 -6.22 5.35 -10.15
N VAL A 129 -7.34 5.82 -10.71
CA VAL A 129 -8.59 6.10 -10.01
C VAL A 129 -9.76 5.47 -10.75
N GLU A 130 -10.56 4.71 -10.01
CA GLU A 130 -11.81 4.11 -10.52
C GLU A 130 -13.00 4.60 -9.70
N SER A 131 -14.17 4.67 -10.32
CA SER A 131 -15.42 5.01 -9.63
C SER A 131 -16.53 4.05 -10.00
N ARG A 132 -17.40 3.78 -9.02
CA ARG A 132 -18.66 3.06 -9.21
C ARG A 132 -19.73 3.61 -8.28
N ILE A 133 -20.98 3.38 -8.61
CA ILE A 133 -22.12 3.75 -7.76
C ILE A 133 -22.72 2.48 -7.19
N LEU A 134 -22.92 2.48 -5.88
CA LEU A 134 -23.54 1.37 -5.15
C LEU A 134 -24.92 1.81 -4.67
N GLN A 135 -25.93 0.94 -4.86
CA GLN A 135 -27.31 1.18 -4.40
C GLN A 135 -27.84 2.59 -4.78
N ASP A 136 -27.47 3.06 -5.98
CA ASP A 136 -27.89 4.34 -6.58
C ASP A 136 -27.62 5.61 -5.75
N SER A 137 -27.01 5.49 -4.57
CA SER A 137 -26.82 6.61 -3.63
C SER A 137 -25.43 6.70 -3.03
N ILE A 138 -24.56 5.69 -3.21
CA ILE A 138 -23.25 5.63 -2.61
C ILE A 138 -22.21 5.65 -3.73
N GLY A 139 -21.44 6.74 -3.82
CA GLY A 139 -20.24 6.78 -4.63
C GLY A 139 -19.14 5.92 -4.01
N TYR A 140 -18.43 5.16 -4.83
CA TYR A 140 -17.26 4.40 -4.42
C TYR A 140 -16.10 4.79 -5.32
N LEU A 141 -15.04 5.31 -4.72
CA LEU A 141 -13.85 5.83 -5.38
C LEU A 141 -12.63 5.03 -4.91
N THR A 142 -12.00 4.30 -5.81
CA THR A 142 -10.73 3.62 -5.51
C THR A 142 -9.57 4.47 -6.01
N ILE A 143 -8.63 4.84 -5.15
CA ILE A 143 -7.40 5.56 -5.50
C ILE A 143 -6.23 4.60 -5.27
N LYS A 144 -5.70 4.02 -6.34
CA LYS A 144 -4.72 2.92 -6.28
C LYS A 144 -3.29 3.40 -5.97
N THR A 145 -2.98 4.66 -6.29
CA THR A 145 -1.66 5.26 -6.10
C THR A 145 -1.77 6.78 -6.01
N MET A 146 -0.73 7.45 -5.51
CA MET A 146 -0.56 8.90 -5.60
C MET A 146 0.43 9.31 -6.71
N MET A 147 0.81 8.40 -7.61
CA MET A 147 1.64 8.69 -8.78
C MET A 147 0.78 9.25 -9.93
N ASN A 148 1.41 10.01 -10.83
CA ASN A 148 0.73 10.42 -12.06
C ASN A 148 0.33 9.19 -12.90
N PRO A 149 -0.80 9.21 -13.60
CA PRO A 149 -1.69 10.34 -13.86
C PRO A 149 -2.89 10.49 -12.89
N VAL A 150 -2.73 10.17 -11.60
CA VAL A 150 -3.84 10.11 -10.63
C VAL A 150 -4.76 11.34 -10.61
N MET A 151 -4.24 12.54 -10.84
CA MET A 151 -5.06 13.75 -10.86
C MET A 151 -5.95 13.85 -12.11
N GLU A 152 -5.44 13.43 -13.25
CA GLU A 152 -6.20 13.34 -14.49
C GLU A 152 -7.33 12.33 -14.37
N ASP A 153 -7.00 11.13 -13.88
CA ASP A 153 -7.97 10.04 -13.67
C ASP A 153 -9.02 10.44 -12.62
N PHE A 154 -8.59 11.08 -11.51
CA PHE A 154 -9.50 11.60 -10.49
C PHE A 154 -10.50 12.58 -11.06
N LYS A 155 -10.03 13.59 -11.81
CA LYS A 155 -10.88 14.59 -12.43
C LYS A 155 -11.86 14.01 -13.46
N ALA A 156 -11.48 12.92 -14.12
CA ALA A 156 -12.35 12.23 -15.07
C ALA A 156 -13.51 11.47 -14.39
N VAL A 157 -13.32 11.00 -13.16
CA VAL A 157 -14.32 10.18 -12.47
C VAL A 157 -15.08 10.93 -11.37
N TYR A 158 -14.50 11.96 -10.76
CA TYR A 158 -15.10 12.73 -9.66
C TYR A 158 -16.50 13.29 -9.98
N PRO A 159 -16.78 13.84 -11.17
CA PRO A 159 -18.11 14.34 -11.53
C PRO A 159 -19.22 13.28 -11.43
N LYS A 160 -18.88 11.99 -11.53
CA LYS A 160 -19.87 10.90 -11.44
C LYS A 160 -20.36 10.64 -10.01
N VAL A 161 -19.61 11.07 -9.00
CA VAL A 161 -19.87 10.75 -7.59
C VAL A 161 -20.07 12.00 -6.70
N LYS A 162 -19.70 13.18 -7.16
CA LYS A 162 -19.65 14.39 -6.33
C LYS A 162 -20.99 14.86 -5.76
N ASP A 163 -22.10 14.52 -6.41
CA ASP A 163 -23.44 14.95 -5.99
C ASP A 163 -24.20 13.87 -5.21
N LEU A 164 -23.58 12.72 -4.97
CA LEU A 164 -24.18 11.63 -4.19
C LEU A 164 -24.13 11.94 -2.68
N PRO A 165 -25.11 11.48 -1.89
CA PRO A 165 -25.16 11.78 -0.44
C PRO A 165 -24.06 11.08 0.38
N TYR A 166 -23.52 9.95 -0.12
CA TYR A 166 -22.49 9.16 0.55
C TYR A 166 -21.34 8.86 -0.41
N LEU A 167 -20.10 8.94 0.09
CA LEU A 167 -18.91 8.60 -0.66
C LEU A 167 -18.01 7.69 0.17
N ILE A 168 -17.64 6.57 -0.41
CA ILE A 168 -16.57 5.69 0.08
C ILE A 168 -15.34 5.99 -0.77
N ILE A 169 -14.23 6.34 -0.12
CA ILE A 169 -12.92 6.49 -0.76
C ILE A 169 -12.06 5.32 -0.28
N ASP A 170 -11.54 4.54 -1.20
CA ASP A 170 -10.72 3.37 -0.89
C ASP A 170 -9.26 3.65 -1.28
N VAL A 171 -8.41 3.78 -0.27
CA VAL A 171 -6.94 3.91 -0.43
C VAL A 171 -6.20 2.69 0.11
N ARG A 172 -6.91 1.60 0.32
CA ARG A 172 -6.27 0.34 0.68
C ARG A 172 -5.33 -0.10 -0.44
N ARG A 173 -4.18 -0.65 -0.06
CA ARG A 173 -3.10 -1.03 -0.99
C ARG A 173 -2.49 0.13 -1.78
N ASN A 174 -2.74 1.38 -1.40
CA ASN A 174 -2.11 2.55 -2.00
C ASN A 174 -0.74 2.82 -1.33
N GLY A 175 0.32 2.45 -2.03
CA GLY A 175 1.71 2.61 -1.55
C GLY A 175 2.24 4.05 -1.57
N GLY A 176 1.41 5.04 -1.84
CA GLY A 176 1.80 6.45 -1.90
C GLY A 176 2.23 6.92 -3.28
N GLY A 177 3.17 7.85 -3.33
CA GLY A 177 3.65 8.50 -4.55
C GLY A 177 3.98 9.96 -4.35
N ASN A 178 3.44 10.85 -5.18
CA ASN A 178 3.62 12.28 -5.07
C ASN A 178 2.63 12.87 -4.04
N SER A 179 3.14 13.41 -2.94
CA SER A 179 2.32 14.01 -1.88
C SER A 179 1.44 15.16 -2.37
N MET A 180 1.89 15.94 -3.38
CA MET A 180 1.08 17.02 -3.92
C MET A 180 -0.17 16.54 -4.66
N ASN A 181 -0.15 15.34 -5.22
CA ASN A 181 -1.36 14.73 -5.77
C ASN A 181 -2.37 14.43 -4.65
N GLY A 182 -1.91 13.84 -3.54
CA GLY A 182 -2.75 13.62 -2.36
C GLY A 182 -3.34 14.93 -1.81
N VAL A 183 -2.51 15.97 -1.67
CA VAL A 183 -2.94 17.31 -1.27
C VAL A 183 -4.02 17.87 -2.21
N ASN A 184 -3.80 17.79 -3.52
CA ASN A 184 -4.74 18.32 -4.49
C ASN A 184 -6.06 17.55 -4.51
N ILE A 185 -6.04 16.24 -4.34
CA ILE A 185 -7.25 15.42 -4.20
C ILE A 185 -7.97 15.76 -2.88
N CYS A 186 -7.23 15.94 -1.78
CA CYS A 186 -7.80 16.26 -0.47
C CYS A 186 -8.64 17.54 -0.49
N LYS A 187 -8.25 18.56 -1.29
CA LYS A 187 -9.00 19.81 -1.44
C LYS A 187 -10.45 19.63 -1.91
N TYR A 188 -10.74 18.56 -2.63
CA TYR A 188 -12.10 18.22 -3.04
C TYR A 188 -12.96 17.65 -1.90
N PHE A 189 -12.36 17.35 -0.73
CA PHE A 189 -13.03 16.65 0.36
C PHE A 189 -13.01 17.40 1.69
N ILE A 190 -12.18 18.43 1.82
CA ILE A 190 -12.19 19.29 3.01
C ILE A 190 -13.25 20.39 2.87
N ARG A 191 -13.79 20.86 3.99
CA ARG A 191 -14.84 21.89 4.02
C ARG A 191 -14.33 23.27 4.41
N GLU A 192 -13.21 23.31 5.10
CA GLU A 192 -12.56 24.50 5.61
C GLU A 192 -11.07 24.47 5.28
N ALA A 193 -10.46 25.66 5.23
CA ALA A 193 -9.02 25.78 5.06
C ALA A 193 -8.28 25.14 6.22
N GLN A 194 -7.30 24.30 5.93
CA GLN A 194 -6.48 23.65 6.95
C GLN A 194 -5.02 23.49 6.51
N PRO A 195 -4.06 23.45 7.46
CA PRO A 195 -2.68 23.16 7.14
C PRO A 195 -2.52 21.70 6.67
N HIS A 196 -1.63 21.49 5.70
CA HIS A 196 -1.21 20.14 5.33
C HIS A 196 -0.39 19.51 6.48
N CYS A 197 -0.65 18.25 6.79
CA CYS A 197 -0.06 17.55 7.93
C CYS A 197 1.48 17.53 7.92
N VAL A 198 2.12 17.39 6.75
CA VAL A 198 3.59 17.37 6.62
C VAL A 198 4.17 18.77 6.48
N SER A 199 3.57 19.62 5.66
CA SER A 199 4.01 21.01 5.42
C SER A 199 3.04 21.99 6.04
N LYS A 200 3.14 22.19 7.33
CA LYS A 200 2.19 23.01 8.13
C LYS A 200 2.03 24.45 7.63
N SER A 201 3.04 25.00 6.95
CA SER A 201 2.97 26.32 6.32
C SER A 201 2.13 26.35 5.04
N TYR A 202 1.85 25.18 4.46
CA TYR A 202 0.99 25.07 3.29
C TYR A 202 -0.45 24.89 3.73
N ILE A 203 -1.27 25.92 3.48
CA ILE A 203 -2.70 25.92 3.82
C ILE A 203 -3.48 25.42 2.60
N MET A 204 -4.12 24.26 2.75
CA MET A 204 -5.05 23.71 1.75
C MET A 204 -6.36 24.49 1.79
N GLN A 205 -6.80 24.97 0.65
CA GLN A 205 -8.11 25.60 0.48
C GLN A 205 -9.08 24.59 -0.16
N PRO A 206 -10.33 24.49 0.29
CA PRO A 206 -11.33 23.68 -0.40
C PRO A 206 -11.50 24.10 -1.85
N GLU A 207 -11.71 23.12 -2.74
CA GLU A 207 -12.14 23.42 -4.12
C GLU A 207 -13.58 23.95 -4.12
N ALA A 208 -13.92 24.75 -5.13
CA ALA A 208 -15.24 25.39 -5.22
C ALA A 208 -16.39 24.36 -5.30
N ASP A 209 -16.13 23.22 -5.92
CA ASP A 209 -17.05 22.06 -6.02
C ASP A 209 -16.71 20.92 -5.06
N ALA A 210 -16.12 21.25 -3.89
CA ALA A 210 -15.81 20.27 -2.87
C ALA A 210 -17.04 19.48 -2.41
N TYR A 211 -16.85 18.20 -2.18
CA TYR A 211 -17.88 17.24 -1.81
C TYR A 211 -18.61 17.64 -0.50
N LYS A 212 -19.94 17.57 -0.50
CA LYS A 212 -20.79 18.02 0.61
C LYS A 212 -21.41 16.88 1.43
N GLY A 213 -21.45 15.67 0.89
CA GLY A 213 -22.03 14.51 1.54
C GLY A 213 -21.17 13.92 2.68
N LYS A 214 -21.54 12.73 3.15
CA LYS A 214 -20.77 11.99 4.15
C LYS A 214 -19.67 11.18 3.49
N ILE A 215 -18.47 11.22 4.07
CA ILE A 215 -17.27 10.55 3.53
C ILE A 215 -16.81 9.45 4.49
N TYR A 216 -16.58 8.27 3.92
CA TYR A 216 -15.93 7.14 4.57
C TYR A 216 -14.64 6.83 3.84
N LEU A 217 -13.52 6.74 4.56
CA LEU A 217 -12.21 6.46 3.99
C LEU A 217 -11.74 5.08 4.45
N LEU A 218 -11.50 4.18 3.49
CA LEU A 218 -11.02 2.84 3.77
C LEU A 218 -9.50 2.80 3.71
N THR A 219 -8.87 2.29 4.78
CA THR A 219 -7.42 2.17 4.93
C THR A 219 -7.01 0.76 5.30
N ASP A 220 -5.78 0.39 4.98
CA ASP A 220 -5.14 -0.84 5.42
C ASP A 220 -3.66 -0.62 5.77
N THR A 221 -3.02 -1.68 6.23
CA THR A 221 -1.59 -1.67 6.59
C THR A 221 -0.67 -1.38 5.39
N TYR A 222 -1.15 -1.44 4.15
CA TYR A 222 -0.39 -1.06 2.96
C TYR A 222 -0.75 0.34 2.44
N THR A 223 -1.55 1.11 3.15
CA THR A 223 -1.71 2.55 2.90
C THR A 223 -0.47 3.27 3.41
N LEU A 224 0.36 3.85 2.52
CA LEU A 224 1.72 4.29 2.84
C LEU A 224 2.07 5.69 2.31
N SER A 225 3.05 6.33 2.94
CA SER A 225 3.73 7.53 2.43
C SER A 225 2.73 8.65 2.06
N ALA A 226 2.68 9.09 0.80
CA ALA A 226 1.75 10.13 0.35
C ALA A 226 0.27 9.77 0.56
N ALA A 227 -0.08 8.48 0.57
CA ALA A 227 -1.43 8.03 0.89
C ALA A 227 -1.72 8.17 2.40
N GLU A 228 -0.71 8.04 3.27
CA GLU A 228 -0.88 8.33 4.69
C GLU A 228 -1.03 9.83 4.95
N SER A 229 -0.22 10.67 4.29
CA SER A 229 -0.40 12.12 4.39
C SER A 229 -1.81 12.54 3.98
N PHE A 230 -2.30 12.01 2.86
CA PHE A 230 -3.69 12.19 2.43
C PHE A 230 -4.68 11.70 3.50
N THR A 231 -4.48 10.49 4.03
CA THR A 231 -5.34 9.90 5.07
C THR A 231 -5.37 10.77 6.33
N LEU A 232 -4.23 11.30 6.75
CA LEU A 232 -4.13 12.15 7.94
C LEU A 232 -4.78 13.51 7.72
N ASP A 233 -4.56 14.14 6.57
CA ASP A 233 -5.23 15.39 6.19
C ASP A 233 -6.75 15.22 6.20
N MET A 234 -7.25 14.12 5.62
CA MET A 234 -8.67 13.76 5.62
C MET A 234 -9.20 13.53 7.05
N LYS A 235 -8.45 12.83 7.89
CA LYS A 235 -8.83 12.60 9.30
C LYS A 235 -8.86 13.89 10.09
N GLU A 236 -7.86 14.74 9.93
CA GLU A 236 -7.74 16.01 10.65
C GLU A 236 -8.77 17.05 10.19
N SER A 237 -9.35 16.91 9.01
CA SER A 237 -10.47 17.76 8.55
C SER A 237 -11.72 17.62 9.42
N GLY A 238 -11.89 16.49 10.10
CA GLY A 238 -13.00 16.22 11.01
C GLY A 238 -14.33 15.84 10.32
N ASN A 239 -14.36 15.82 8.99
CA ASN A 239 -15.58 15.49 8.22
C ASN A 239 -15.53 14.13 7.54
N VAL A 240 -14.57 13.30 7.89
CA VAL A 240 -14.33 11.97 7.31
C VAL A 240 -14.29 10.90 8.38
N THR A 241 -14.94 9.79 8.14
CA THR A 241 -14.86 8.60 9.01
C THR A 241 -13.91 7.58 8.41
N LEU A 242 -12.81 7.29 9.10
CA LEU A 242 -11.86 6.25 8.71
C LEU A 242 -12.34 4.88 9.17
N ILE A 243 -12.29 3.90 8.27
CA ILE A 243 -12.70 2.51 8.53
C ILE A 243 -11.61 1.58 7.96
N GLY A 244 -11.30 0.50 8.65
CA GLY A 244 -10.35 -0.51 8.21
C GLY A 244 -9.23 -0.75 9.20
N GLU A 245 -8.00 -0.88 8.73
CA GLU A 245 -6.82 -1.09 9.57
C GLU A 245 -6.01 0.20 9.70
N ALA A 246 -5.15 0.25 10.71
CA ALA A 246 -4.14 1.30 10.80
C ALA A 246 -3.22 1.26 9.57
N THR A 247 -2.82 2.44 9.09
CA THR A 247 -1.89 2.55 7.98
C THR A 247 -0.49 2.03 8.33
N GLY A 248 0.40 1.92 7.37
CA GLY A 248 1.70 1.28 7.56
C GLY A 248 2.69 2.00 8.47
N GLY A 249 2.50 3.30 8.71
CA GLY A 249 3.39 4.11 9.55
C GLY A 249 4.68 4.55 8.87
N ASP A 250 4.71 4.53 7.55
CA ASP A 250 5.85 4.84 6.69
C ASP A 250 5.66 6.24 6.03
N THR A 251 5.33 7.24 6.84
CA THR A 251 5.00 8.59 6.37
C THR A 251 6.24 9.45 6.15
N GLY A 252 7.41 8.91 6.46
CA GLY A 252 8.70 9.60 6.45
C GLY A 252 8.98 10.40 5.20
N ASN A 253 9.85 11.39 5.34
CA ASN A 253 10.28 12.22 4.23
C ASN A 253 11.03 11.38 3.18
N GLY A 254 10.86 11.72 1.91
CA GLY A 254 11.52 11.04 0.79
C GLY A 254 13.03 10.84 1.06
N PRO A 255 13.53 9.60 1.07
CA PRO A 255 14.90 9.30 1.43
C PRO A 255 15.88 9.81 0.36
N ARG A 256 17.00 10.36 0.79
CA ARG A 256 18.09 10.78 -0.08
C ARG A 256 19.02 9.61 -0.39
N PRO A 257 19.51 9.49 -1.63
CA PRO A 257 20.48 8.47 -1.99
C PRO A 257 21.89 8.84 -1.49
N PHE A 258 22.60 7.84 -1.05
CA PHE A 258 24.02 7.91 -0.67
C PHE A 258 24.79 6.78 -1.31
N CYS A 259 26.10 6.99 -1.50
CA CYS A 259 26.99 5.98 -2.04
C CYS A 259 28.27 5.93 -1.17
N THR A 260 28.65 4.72 -0.73
CA THR A 260 29.92 4.52 -0.05
C THR A 260 31.10 4.52 -1.03
N LYS A 261 32.34 4.61 -0.52
CA LYS A 261 33.56 4.45 -1.32
C LYS A 261 33.62 3.07 -2.01
N GLN A 262 33.00 2.05 -1.43
CA GLN A 262 32.89 0.69 -1.99
C GLN A 262 31.74 0.54 -3.00
N ARG A 263 31.10 1.66 -3.40
CA ARG A 263 29.98 1.69 -4.33
C ARG A 263 28.70 0.99 -3.80
N THR A 264 28.55 0.91 -2.49
CA THR A 264 27.27 0.51 -1.90
C THR A 264 26.34 1.72 -1.87
N TYR A 265 25.22 1.61 -2.55
CA TYR A 265 24.19 2.63 -2.57
C TYR A 265 23.15 2.32 -1.49
N PHE A 266 22.68 3.36 -0.80
CA PHE A 266 21.59 3.26 0.17
C PHE A 266 20.83 4.57 0.21
N ARG A 267 19.62 4.53 0.73
CA ARG A 267 18.76 5.71 0.87
C ARG A 267 18.40 5.87 2.34
N ILE A 268 18.50 7.10 2.84
CA ILE A 268 18.16 7.44 4.24
C ILE A 268 17.27 8.69 4.23
N PRO A 269 16.11 8.68 4.92
CA PRO A 269 15.41 9.90 5.25
C PRO A 269 16.31 10.80 6.10
N THR A 270 16.51 12.04 5.64
CA THR A 270 17.46 12.99 6.28
C THR A 270 16.75 14.06 7.09
N ARG A 271 15.43 14.07 7.08
CA ARG A 271 14.62 14.93 7.93
C ARG A 271 14.09 14.12 9.10
N GLN A 272 14.00 14.76 10.26
CA GLN A 272 13.33 14.16 11.40
C GLN A 272 11.84 14.04 11.07
N PRO A 273 11.19 12.89 11.35
CA PRO A 273 9.75 12.78 11.26
C PRO A 273 9.10 13.85 12.13
N ASP A 274 8.16 14.58 11.56
CA ASP A 274 7.45 15.64 12.26
C ASP A 274 6.14 15.09 12.85
N VAL A 275 5.54 15.87 13.73
CA VAL A 275 4.16 15.64 14.15
C VAL A 275 3.23 16.47 13.28
N SER A 276 2.00 16.00 13.05
CA SER A 276 1.00 16.75 12.30
C SER A 276 0.65 18.08 12.97
N SER A 277 -0.17 18.89 12.30
CA SER A 277 -0.68 20.16 12.87
C SER A 277 -1.45 19.97 14.17
N LYS A 278 -2.04 18.80 14.39
CA LYS A 278 -2.73 18.42 15.63
C LYS A 278 -1.88 17.56 16.58
N GLY A 279 -0.57 17.46 16.33
CA GLY A 279 0.37 16.78 17.22
C GLY A 279 0.43 15.26 17.05
N PHE A 280 -0.16 14.70 15.97
CA PHE A 280 -0.09 13.27 15.71
C PHE A 280 1.31 12.87 15.22
N PRO A 281 1.96 11.87 15.82
CA PRO A 281 3.25 11.37 15.36
C PRO A 281 3.04 10.59 14.06
N MET A 282 3.77 10.98 13.00
CA MET A 282 3.49 10.50 11.64
C MET A 282 4.26 9.25 11.26
N GLU A 283 5.34 8.94 11.98
CA GLU A 283 6.25 7.85 11.63
C GLU A 283 6.22 6.74 12.70
N GLY A 284 6.23 5.49 12.25
CA GLY A 284 6.41 4.32 13.12
C GLY A 284 5.17 3.85 13.88
N ILE A 285 3.99 4.45 13.64
CA ILE A 285 2.76 4.11 14.38
C ILE A 285 1.64 3.70 13.42
N GLY A 286 1.52 4.39 12.27
CA GLY A 286 0.37 4.30 11.39
C GLY A 286 -0.82 5.14 11.90
N ILE A 287 -1.70 5.50 11.00
CA ILE A 287 -2.88 6.31 11.32
C ILE A 287 -4.01 5.36 11.71
N PRO A 288 -4.45 5.35 12.99
CA PRO A 288 -5.50 4.46 13.41
C PRO A 288 -6.86 4.90 12.82
N PRO A 289 -7.69 3.96 12.35
CA PRO A 289 -9.03 4.26 11.89
C PRO A 289 -9.94 4.66 13.07
N HIS A 290 -11.11 5.25 12.76
CA HIS A 290 -12.17 5.47 13.75
C HIS A 290 -12.90 4.17 14.08
N HIS A 291 -13.07 3.30 13.07
CA HIS A 291 -13.64 1.96 13.24
C HIS A 291 -12.66 0.93 12.69
N GLN A 292 -12.10 0.13 13.59
CA GLN A 292 -11.20 -0.95 13.20
C GLN A 292 -11.99 -2.11 12.61
N VAL A 293 -11.68 -2.47 11.37
CA VAL A 293 -12.25 -3.61 10.66
C VAL A 293 -11.12 -4.25 9.86
N SER A 294 -10.86 -5.53 10.10
CA SER A 294 -9.95 -6.32 9.30
C SER A 294 -10.72 -7.27 8.40
N GLN A 295 -10.22 -7.50 7.20
CA GLN A 295 -10.77 -8.51 6.30
C GLN A 295 -10.57 -9.89 6.91
N THR A 296 -11.62 -10.70 6.91
CA THR A 296 -11.54 -12.12 7.33
C THR A 296 -11.40 -13.03 6.12
N VAL A 297 -10.98 -14.28 6.37
CA VAL A 297 -10.94 -15.30 5.30
C VAL A 297 -12.34 -15.56 4.73
N ALA A 298 -13.38 -15.39 5.54
CA ALA A 298 -14.76 -15.54 5.08
C ALA A 298 -15.21 -14.41 4.13
N ASP A 299 -14.60 -13.21 4.23
CA ASP A 299 -14.86 -12.07 3.35
C ASP A 299 -14.07 -12.15 2.04
N PHE A 300 -13.04 -12.99 2.04
CA PHE A 300 -12.13 -13.19 0.89
C PHE A 300 -12.64 -14.29 -0.02
#